data_21df898cfe4dd7696864e7888da55e03
#
_entry.id   21df898cfe4dd7696864e7888da55e03
#
_cell.length_a   1.000
_cell.length_b   1.000
_cell.length_c   1.000
_cell.angle_alpha   90.00
_cell.angle_beta   90.00
_cell.angle_gamma   90.00
#
_symmetry.space_group_name_H-M   'P 1'
#
loop_
_entity.id
_entity.type
_entity.pdbx_description
1 polymer ?
#
loop_
_entity_poly.entity_id
_entity_poly.type
_entity_poly.pdbx_seq_one_letter_code
_entity_poly.pdbx_strand_id
1 'polypeptide(L)'
;MTPMSQALRNIKAIHTLAKQAFHRRMVVISGSHLWCMRLIENYLSDDDCKTALLVSDQKHISIKNTQAPNKLSFLLGSEYELLIWDGFSGINPDAFGIASGLLKGGGLFILILPELEAFQSSPDPDYIRMCSNEDSMRRSHTFFLQRLVNHLKSANGIIILEEGKTFKERDYHVTCKSNSPIQLPTSDQLNAIEAIKKVSYGHRHRPLVIKANRGRGKSSVLGIAAAQIYLESKQTMIITAPSRKTCDAAFKHYKNEIEEYFSRQDDIEDALNAFQFVALDLLVNELPPCHLLFIDEAAAIPSSILTILLEHYARIIYATTIHGYEGNGQGFA
;
A
#
# COMPACT_ATOMS: atom_id res chain seq x y z
N MET A 1 23.17 -4.47 29.75
CA MET A 1 22.02 -4.49 28.86
C MET A 1 22.22 -5.61 27.86
N THR A 2 21.26 -6.50 27.65
CA THR A 2 21.42 -7.61 26.70
C THR A 2 21.31 -7.07 25.27
N PRO A 3 22.02 -7.67 24.28
CA PRO A 3 21.91 -7.26 22.88
C PRO A 3 20.45 -7.21 22.37
N MET A 4 19.62 -8.15 22.84
CA MET A 4 18.18 -8.20 22.50
C MET A 4 17.41 -7.00 23.03
N SER A 5 17.66 -6.56 24.28
CA SER A 5 16.97 -5.38 24.85
C SER A 5 17.36 -4.08 24.15
N GLN A 6 18.60 -4.00 23.64
CA GLN A 6 19.04 -2.86 22.85
C GLN A 6 18.40 -2.87 21.45
N ALA A 7 18.33 -4.04 20.79
CA ALA A 7 17.65 -4.18 19.50
C ALA A 7 16.17 -3.77 19.59
N LEU A 8 15.47 -4.23 20.63
CA LEU A 8 14.07 -3.87 20.88
C LEU A 8 13.86 -2.36 21.05
N ARG A 9 14.73 -1.69 21.81
CA ARG A 9 14.67 -0.22 21.95
C ARG A 9 14.84 0.48 20.61
N ASN A 10 15.79 0.03 19.79
CA ASN A 10 16.05 0.63 18.48
C ASN A 10 14.80 0.50 17.57
N ILE A 11 14.16 -0.68 17.54
CA ILE A 11 12.94 -0.88 16.74
C ILE A 11 11.84 0.10 17.21
N LYS A 12 11.63 0.22 18.54
CA LYS A 12 10.63 1.14 19.10
C LYS A 12 10.92 2.60 18.78
N ALA A 13 12.18 3.03 18.93
CA ALA A 13 12.60 4.40 18.62
C ALA A 13 12.35 4.74 17.13
N ILE A 14 12.68 3.82 16.22
CA ILE A 14 12.48 4.00 14.80
C ILE A 14 10.99 4.07 14.45
N HIS A 15 10.17 3.19 15.05
CA HIS A 15 8.72 3.21 14.81
C HIS A 15 8.09 4.50 15.33
N THR A 16 8.53 4.98 16.50
CA THR A 16 8.11 6.28 17.04
C THR A 16 8.46 7.42 16.10
N LEU A 17 9.70 7.45 15.59
CA LEU A 17 10.12 8.44 14.59
C LEU A 17 9.32 8.32 13.28
N ALA A 18 9.01 7.10 12.83
CA ALA A 18 8.18 6.87 11.66
C ALA A 18 6.79 7.45 11.85
N LYS A 19 6.15 7.20 13.00
CA LYS A 19 4.84 7.74 13.36
C LYS A 19 4.85 9.28 13.42
N GLN A 20 5.84 9.87 14.07
CA GLN A 20 5.97 11.34 14.21
C GLN A 20 6.19 12.05 12.87
N ALA A 21 7.04 11.48 12.02
CA ALA A 21 7.36 12.05 10.70
C ALA A 21 6.39 11.61 9.59
N PHE A 22 5.43 10.74 9.90
CA PHE A 22 4.52 10.12 8.92
C PHE A 22 5.24 9.41 7.77
N HIS A 23 6.46 8.92 8.05
CA HIS A 23 7.29 8.22 7.08
C HIS A 23 7.11 6.70 7.22
N ARG A 24 7.34 5.97 6.12
CA ARG A 24 7.52 4.52 6.14
C ARG A 24 8.98 4.23 6.42
N ARG A 25 9.27 3.35 7.37
CA ARG A 25 10.64 2.96 7.72
C ARG A 25 10.83 1.47 7.61
N MET A 26 12.07 1.05 7.31
CA MET A 26 12.44 -0.35 7.26
C MET A 26 13.53 -0.65 8.30
N VAL A 27 13.37 -1.78 8.97
CA VAL A 27 14.37 -2.39 9.85
C VAL A 27 14.64 -3.79 9.34
N VAL A 28 15.90 -4.13 9.18
CA VAL A 28 16.38 -5.49 8.87
C VAL A 28 16.84 -6.12 10.16
N ILE A 29 16.35 -7.34 10.44
CA ILE A 29 16.79 -8.15 11.57
C ILE A 29 17.46 -9.38 10.98
N SER A 30 18.74 -9.59 11.27
CA SER A 30 19.56 -10.66 10.68
C SER A 30 20.17 -11.52 11.77
N GLY A 31 19.97 -12.84 11.67
CA GLY A 31 20.47 -13.82 12.64
C GLY A 31 19.78 -15.19 12.51
N SER A 32 19.71 -15.94 13.60
CA SER A 32 18.94 -17.16 13.65
C SER A 32 17.43 -16.86 13.62
N HIS A 33 16.64 -17.70 12.96
CA HIS A 33 15.18 -17.53 12.87
C HIS A 33 14.53 -17.42 14.26
N LEU A 34 14.99 -18.24 15.20
CA LEU A 34 14.49 -18.23 16.57
C LEU A 34 14.73 -16.87 17.26
N TRP A 35 15.92 -16.30 17.12
CA TRP A 35 16.25 -14.99 17.70
C TRP A 35 15.43 -13.88 17.07
N CYS A 36 15.30 -13.88 15.73
CA CYS A 36 14.50 -12.90 15.00
C CYS A 36 13.05 -12.94 15.46
N MET A 37 12.45 -14.12 15.55
CA MET A 37 11.06 -14.26 15.96
C MET A 37 10.82 -13.87 17.43
N ARG A 38 11.72 -14.23 18.35
CA ARG A 38 11.65 -13.78 19.75
C ARG A 38 11.73 -12.24 19.86
N LEU A 39 12.56 -11.59 19.06
CA LEU A 39 12.66 -10.13 19.07
C LEU A 39 11.34 -9.50 18.59
N ILE A 40 10.71 -10.08 17.57
CA ILE A 40 9.40 -9.63 17.06
C ILE A 40 8.29 -9.87 18.10
N GLU A 41 8.25 -11.02 18.74
CA GLU A 41 7.28 -11.32 19.81
C GLU A 41 7.39 -10.34 20.97
N ASN A 42 8.61 -10.05 21.43
CA ASN A 42 8.85 -9.05 22.46
C ASN A 42 8.43 -7.64 21.98
N TYR A 43 8.61 -7.33 20.72
CA TYR A 43 8.19 -6.06 20.17
C TYR A 43 6.66 -5.95 20.12
N LEU A 44 5.96 -6.99 19.66
CA LEU A 44 4.50 -7.03 19.57
C LEU A 44 3.79 -7.05 20.93
N SER A 45 4.40 -7.66 21.96
CA SER A 45 3.83 -7.70 23.32
C SER A 45 3.82 -6.32 23.99
N ASP A 46 4.70 -5.43 23.54
CA ASP A 46 4.91 -4.10 24.13
C ASP A 46 4.33 -2.95 23.27
N ASP A 47 3.87 -3.21 22.05
CA ASP A 47 3.34 -2.20 21.12
C ASP A 47 1.86 -2.45 20.80
N ASP A 48 1.05 -1.39 20.93
CA ASP A 48 -0.37 -1.34 20.54
C ASP A 48 -0.56 -1.31 19.00
N CYS A 49 0.23 -2.07 18.25
CA CYS A 49 0.06 -2.19 16.80
C CYS A 49 -1.30 -2.83 16.48
N LYS A 50 -2.26 -1.98 16.13
CA LYS A 50 -3.64 -2.43 15.84
C LYS A 50 -3.74 -3.33 14.60
N THR A 51 -2.84 -3.14 13.64
CA THR A 51 -2.82 -3.91 12.39
C THR A 51 -1.41 -4.34 12.04
N ALA A 52 -1.09 -5.61 12.29
CA ALA A 52 0.17 -6.23 11.88
C ALA A 52 -0.09 -7.33 10.84
N LEU A 53 0.79 -7.44 9.84
CA LEU A 53 0.80 -8.50 8.83
C LEU A 53 2.14 -9.21 8.84
N LEU A 54 2.13 -10.53 9.01
CA LEU A 54 3.29 -11.39 8.75
C LEU A 54 3.18 -11.98 7.34
N VAL A 55 4.22 -11.81 6.54
CA VAL A 55 4.38 -12.46 5.25
C VAL A 55 5.34 -13.63 5.43
N SER A 56 4.78 -14.82 5.43
CA SER A 56 5.52 -16.09 5.61
C SER A 56 4.68 -17.25 5.09
N ASP A 57 5.34 -18.28 4.59
CA ASP A 57 4.69 -19.57 4.26
C ASP A 57 4.34 -20.38 5.51
N GLN A 58 4.90 -20.02 6.65
CA GLN A 58 4.63 -20.66 7.95
C GLN A 58 3.70 -19.80 8.80
N LYS A 59 2.68 -20.43 9.39
CA LYS A 59 1.82 -19.75 10.37
C LYS A 59 2.55 -19.57 11.69
N HIS A 60 2.47 -18.38 12.26
CA HIS A 60 3.01 -18.09 13.59
C HIS A 60 1.90 -17.87 14.60
N ILE A 61 2.02 -18.47 15.79
CA ILE A 61 0.96 -18.48 16.81
C ILE A 61 0.67 -17.08 17.35
N SER A 62 1.70 -16.25 17.48
CA SER A 62 1.62 -14.91 18.07
C SER A 62 1.11 -13.84 17.10
N ILE A 63 1.03 -14.10 15.77
CA ILE A 63 0.63 -13.12 14.75
C ILE A 63 -0.60 -13.64 14.02
N LYS A 64 -1.76 -13.04 14.31
CA LYS A 64 -3.05 -13.51 13.77
C LYS A 64 -3.16 -13.37 12.25
N ASN A 65 -2.63 -12.28 11.67
CA ASN A 65 -2.66 -12.04 10.24
C ASN A 65 -1.37 -12.53 9.60
N THR A 66 -1.37 -13.77 9.14
CA THR A 66 -0.27 -14.34 8.36
C THR A 66 -0.75 -14.64 6.96
N GLN A 67 0.02 -14.25 5.95
CA GLN A 67 -0.25 -14.51 4.54
C GLN A 67 1.00 -15.01 3.82
N ALA A 68 0.80 -15.99 2.95
CA ALA A 68 1.86 -16.44 2.05
C ALA A 68 2.17 -15.36 0.99
N PRO A 69 3.43 -15.23 0.52
CA PRO A 69 3.82 -14.22 -0.48
C PRO A 69 2.94 -14.21 -1.73
N ASN A 70 2.57 -15.38 -2.24
CA ASN A 70 1.74 -15.51 -3.46
C ASN A 70 0.28 -15.05 -3.29
N LYS A 71 -0.17 -14.80 -2.06
CA LYS A 71 -1.53 -14.31 -1.77
C LYS A 71 -1.61 -12.82 -1.49
N LEU A 72 -0.49 -12.10 -1.52
CA LEU A 72 -0.48 -10.67 -1.19
C LEU A 72 -1.28 -9.80 -2.18
N SER A 73 -1.45 -10.26 -3.42
CA SER A 73 -2.29 -9.57 -4.40
C SER A 73 -3.75 -9.39 -3.94
N PHE A 74 -4.28 -10.32 -3.13
CA PHE A 74 -5.64 -10.21 -2.57
C PHE A 74 -5.76 -9.17 -1.46
N LEU A 75 -4.63 -8.69 -0.92
CA LEU A 75 -4.59 -7.64 0.10
C LEU A 75 -4.41 -6.24 -0.48
N LEU A 76 -4.35 -6.13 -1.81
CA LEU A 76 -4.26 -4.83 -2.47
C LEU A 76 -5.42 -3.92 -2.03
N GLY A 77 -5.08 -2.69 -1.61
CA GLY A 77 -6.05 -1.77 -1.02
C GLY A 77 -6.13 -1.80 0.52
N SER A 78 -5.60 -2.85 1.16
CA SER A 78 -5.48 -2.88 2.62
C SER A 78 -4.25 -2.09 3.11
N GLU A 79 -4.31 -1.57 4.34
CA GLU A 79 -3.21 -0.84 4.96
C GLU A 79 -2.84 -1.41 6.32
N TYR A 80 -1.55 -1.56 6.57
CA TYR A 80 -0.99 -2.13 7.80
C TYR A 80 -0.04 -1.15 8.48
N GLU A 81 -0.06 -1.10 9.81
CA GLU A 81 0.90 -0.31 10.62
C GLU A 81 2.25 -0.99 10.71
N LEU A 82 2.23 -2.30 10.78
CA LEU A 82 3.42 -3.13 10.87
C LEU A 82 3.35 -4.23 9.81
N LEU A 83 4.40 -4.35 9.04
CA LEU A 83 4.59 -5.44 8.09
C LEU A 83 5.88 -6.17 8.44
N ILE A 84 5.79 -7.48 8.60
CA ILE A 84 6.92 -8.35 8.89
C ILE A 84 7.08 -9.30 7.72
N TRP A 85 8.25 -9.33 7.12
CA TRP A 85 8.58 -10.26 6.04
C TRP A 85 9.55 -11.31 6.55
N ASP A 86 9.15 -12.59 6.46
CA ASP A 86 10.00 -13.73 6.77
C ASP A 86 10.81 -14.13 5.53
N GLY A 87 12.05 -13.64 5.47
CA GLY A 87 12.97 -13.92 4.36
C GLY A 87 13.70 -15.27 4.46
N PHE A 88 13.47 -16.06 5.50
CA PHE A 88 14.00 -17.43 5.57
C PHE A 88 13.34 -18.36 4.56
N SER A 89 12.11 -18.07 4.17
CA SER A 89 11.38 -18.79 3.11
C SER A 89 11.71 -18.29 1.70
N GLY A 90 12.63 -17.32 1.57
CA GLY A 90 12.97 -16.67 0.31
C GLY A 90 12.29 -15.31 0.11
N ILE A 91 12.71 -14.63 -0.95
CA ILE A 91 12.16 -13.33 -1.29
C ILE A 91 11.63 -13.33 -2.73
N ASN A 92 10.31 -13.38 -2.85
CA ASN A 92 9.63 -13.14 -4.10
C ASN A 92 9.62 -11.62 -4.39
N PRO A 93 10.30 -11.13 -5.45
CA PRO A 93 10.42 -9.70 -5.70
C PRO A 93 9.09 -8.99 -5.95
N ASP A 94 8.16 -9.64 -6.66
CA ASP A 94 6.85 -9.06 -6.98
C ASP A 94 6.00 -8.93 -5.71
N ALA A 95 5.96 -9.99 -4.92
CA ALA A 95 5.26 -10.00 -3.64
C ALA A 95 5.89 -9.00 -2.64
N PHE A 96 7.23 -8.85 -2.65
CA PHE A 96 7.92 -7.85 -1.82
C PHE A 96 7.56 -6.42 -2.22
N GLY A 97 7.45 -6.17 -3.53
CA GLY A 97 6.94 -4.90 -4.07
C GLY A 97 5.51 -4.62 -3.61
N ILE A 98 4.60 -5.60 -3.70
CA ILE A 98 3.23 -5.49 -3.19
C ILE A 98 3.24 -5.18 -1.69
N ALA A 99 3.99 -5.96 -0.90
CA ALA A 99 4.09 -5.78 0.55
C ALA A 99 4.50 -4.36 0.95
N SER A 100 5.52 -3.81 0.29
CA SER A 100 5.97 -2.44 0.55
C SER A 100 4.86 -1.40 0.37
N GLY A 101 3.93 -1.67 -0.54
CA GLY A 101 2.77 -0.84 -0.82
C GLY A 101 1.63 -0.99 0.21
N LEU A 102 1.58 -2.07 0.98
CA LEU A 102 0.56 -2.28 2.02
C LEU A 102 0.87 -1.52 3.32
N LEU A 103 2.09 -1.00 3.47
CA LEU A 103 2.49 -0.25 4.66
C LEU A 103 1.90 1.16 4.62
N LYS A 104 1.18 1.57 5.66
CA LYS A 104 0.65 2.93 5.78
C LYS A 104 1.73 3.96 6.13
N GLY A 105 1.43 5.24 6.00
CA GLY A 105 2.27 6.33 6.50
C GLY A 105 2.45 6.23 8.01
N GLY A 106 3.69 6.39 8.51
CA GLY A 106 4.04 6.15 9.91
C GLY A 106 4.26 4.70 10.28
N GLY A 107 4.11 3.76 9.32
CA GLY A 107 4.28 2.33 9.54
C GLY A 107 5.73 1.84 9.48
N LEU A 108 5.95 0.66 10.02
CA LEU A 108 7.24 0.00 10.08
C LEU A 108 7.23 -1.31 9.27
N PHE A 109 8.22 -1.46 8.38
CA PHE A 109 8.50 -2.71 7.68
C PHE A 109 9.68 -3.40 8.37
N ILE A 110 9.47 -4.59 8.89
CA ILE A 110 10.52 -5.43 9.46
C ILE A 110 10.83 -6.57 8.49
N LEU A 111 12.08 -6.63 8.02
CA LEU A 111 12.57 -7.71 7.17
C LEU A 111 13.48 -8.61 8.02
N ILE A 112 13.06 -9.86 8.25
CA ILE A 112 13.90 -10.84 8.95
C ILE A 112 14.65 -11.70 7.95
N LEU A 113 15.95 -11.85 8.17
CA LEU A 113 16.86 -12.54 7.27
C LEU A 113 17.80 -13.47 8.07
N PRO A 114 18.29 -14.53 7.44
CA PRO A 114 19.48 -15.23 7.92
C PRO A 114 20.66 -14.23 8.07
N GLU A 115 21.78 -14.71 8.62
CA GLU A 115 23.02 -13.93 8.60
C GLU A 115 23.33 -13.42 7.18
N LEU A 116 23.58 -12.11 7.03
CA LEU A 116 23.61 -11.46 5.71
C LEU A 116 24.65 -12.04 4.76
N GLU A 117 25.83 -12.44 5.27
CA GLU A 117 26.88 -13.05 4.48
C GLU A 117 26.46 -14.45 3.97
N ALA A 118 25.83 -15.23 4.83
CA ALA A 118 25.29 -16.54 4.44
C ALA A 118 24.12 -16.38 3.47
N PHE A 119 23.21 -15.43 3.74
CA PHE A 119 22.01 -15.18 2.91
C PHE A 119 22.38 -14.79 1.48
N GLN A 120 23.32 -13.84 1.29
CA GLN A 120 23.72 -13.41 -0.05
C GLN A 120 24.41 -14.50 -0.89
N SER A 121 24.95 -15.55 -0.23
CA SER A 121 25.69 -16.63 -0.86
C SER A 121 24.86 -17.92 -1.02
N SER A 122 23.68 -17.98 -0.38
CA SER A 122 22.80 -19.12 -0.40
C SER A 122 21.82 -19.06 -1.56
N PRO A 123 21.39 -20.19 -2.14
CA PRO A 123 20.28 -20.21 -3.08
C PRO A 123 19.02 -19.62 -2.45
N ASP A 124 18.28 -18.81 -3.21
CA ASP A 124 17.00 -18.26 -2.74
C ASP A 124 15.93 -19.37 -2.75
N PRO A 125 15.31 -19.70 -1.60
CA PRO A 125 14.23 -20.68 -1.56
C PRO A 125 13.04 -20.36 -2.49
N ASP A 126 12.73 -19.08 -2.72
CA ASP A 126 11.66 -18.66 -3.66
C ASP A 126 11.94 -19.12 -5.11
N TYR A 127 13.19 -19.36 -5.46
CA TYR A 127 13.56 -19.78 -6.81
C TYR A 127 13.00 -21.16 -7.19
N ILE A 128 12.59 -21.99 -6.21
CA ILE A 128 11.98 -23.29 -6.48
C ILE A 128 10.75 -23.18 -7.39
N ARG A 129 10.00 -22.10 -7.29
CA ARG A 129 8.83 -21.83 -8.14
C ARG A 129 9.15 -21.72 -9.65
N MET A 130 10.41 -21.43 -9.98
CA MET A 130 10.91 -21.28 -11.35
C MET A 130 11.80 -22.43 -11.81
N CYS A 131 12.06 -23.39 -10.93
CA CYS A 131 12.94 -24.52 -11.19
C CYS A 131 12.14 -25.80 -11.38
N SER A 132 12.68 -26.73 -12.15
CA SER A 132 12.07 -28.05 -12.35
C SER A 132 12.25 -28.98 -11.15
N ASN A 133 13.26 -28.75 -10.31
CA ASN A 133 13.58 -29.51 -9.11
C ASN A 133 14.52 -28.74 -8.18
N GLU A 134 14.71 -29.24 -6.96
CA GLU A 134 15.57 -28.63 -5.94
C GLU A 134 17.06 -28.54 -6.35
N ASP A 135 17.56 -29.50 -7.11
CA ASP A 135 18.95 -29.46 -7.57
C ASP A 135 19.21 -28.35 -8.56
N SER A 136 18.21 -28.00 -9.37
CA SER A 136 18.26 -26.83 -10.26
C SER A 136 18.23 -25.54 -9.45
N MET A 137 17.43 -25.49 -8.38
CA MET A 137 17.39 -24.34 -7.48
C MET A 137 18.75 -24.13 -6.78
N ARG A 138 19.36 -25.16 -6.24
CA ARG A 138 20.66 -25.09 -5.56
C ARG A 138 21.81 -24.62 -6.46
N ARG A 139 21.68 -24.79 -7.77
CA ARG A 139 22.63 -24.32 -8.78
C ARG A 139 22.31 -22.94 -9.34
N SER A 140 21.22 -22.33 -8.88
CA SER A 140 20.81 -21.00 -9.35
C SER A 140 21.78 -19.91 -8.86
N HIS A 141 21.90 -18.85 -9.65
CA HIS A 141 22.70 -17.70 -9.27
C HIS A 141 21.98 -16.84 -8.23
N THR A 142 22.74 -16.32 -7.27
CA THR A 142 22.22 -15.51 -6.16
C THR A 142 22.32 -14.00 -6.40
N PHE A 143 22.43 -13.57 -7.67
CA PHE A 143 22.61 -12.14 -8.03
C PHE A 143 21.56 -11.21 -7.44
N PHE A 144 20.31 -11.67 -7.37
CA PHE A 144 19.23 -10.88 -6.77
C PHE A 144 19.49 -10.66 -5.28
N LEU A 145 19.79 -11.71 -4.51
CA LEU A 145 20.06 -11.61 -3.08
C LEU A 145 21.31 -10.79 -2.80
N GLN A 146 22.38 -10.95 -3.57
CA GLN A 146 23.59 -10.13 -3.46
C GLN A 146 23.28 -8.65 -3.68
N ARG A 147 22.52 -8.32 -4.73
CA ARG A 147 22.08 -6.97 -5.00
C ARG A 147 21.21 -6.41 -3.88
N LEU A 148 20.26 -7.19 -3.38
CA LEU A 148 19.40 -6.81 -2.26
C LEU A 148 20.23 -6.48 -1.01
N VAL A 149 21.11 -7.39 -0.58
CA VAL A 149 21.96 -7.19 0.59
C VAL A 149 22.86 -5.96 0.44
N ASN A 150 23.45 -5.76 -0.75
CA ASN A 150 24.25 -4.57 -1.03
C ASN A 150 23.46 -3.29 -0.91
N HIS A 151 22.22 -3.26 -1.42
CA HIS A 151 21.31 -2.12 -1.26
C HIS A 151 20.90 -1.90 0.19
N LEU A 152 20.58 -2.95 0.94
CA LEU A 152 20.23 -2.83 2.35
C LEU A 152 21.41 -2.26 3.17
N LYS A 153 22.65 -2.68 2.89
CA LYS A 153 23.86 -2.18 3.55
C LYS A 153 24.21 -0.74 3.18
N SER A 154 23.93 -0.32 1.96
CA SER A 154 24.29 1.02 1.45
C SER A 154 23.18 2.07 1.63
N ALA A 155 21.93 1.67 1.81
CA ALA A 155 20.81 2.58 1.86
C ALA A 155 20.81 3.43 3.14
N ASN A 156 20.73 4.75 2.98
CA ASN A 156 20.55 5.66 4.09
C ASN A 156 19.12 5.53 4.64
N GLY A 157 18.99 5.26 5.95
CA GLY A 157 17.70 5.18 6.63
C GLY A 157 17.13 3.75 6.79
N ILE A 158 17.84 2.71 6.33
CA ILE A 158 17.60 1.31 6.71
C ILE A 158 18.50 0.97 7.88
N ILE A 159 17.95 0.37 8.91
CA ILE A 159 18.65 -0.10 10.08
C ILE A 159 18.82 -1.60 9.98
N ILE A 160 20.03 -2.07 10.22
CA ILE A 160 20.34 -3.50 10.26
C ILE A 160 20.71 -3.87 11.69
N LEU A 161 19.92 -4.75 12.29
CA LEU A 161 20.15 -5.33 13.61
C LEU A 161 20.62 -6.77 13.42
N GLU A 162 21.84 -7.07 13.83
CA GLU A 162 22.43 -8.39 13.69
C GLU A 162 22.54 -9.07 15.05
N GLU A 163 22.23 -10.37 15.09
CA GLU A 163 22.36 -11.18 16.29
C GLU A 163 23.79 -11.15 16.85
N GLY A 164 23.93 -10.90 18.16
CA GLY A 164 25.23 -10.86 18.83
C GLY A 164 26.07 -9.60 18.57
N LYS A 165 25.65 -8.71 17.66
CA LYS A 165 26.38 -7.45 17.40
C LYS A 165 25.73 -6.30 18.15
N THR A 166 26.58 -5.40 18.66
CA THR A 166 26.11 -4.13 19.21
C THR A 166 25.82 -3.16 18.08
N PHE A 167 24.63 -2.62 18.06
CA PHE A 167 24.24 -1.62 17.10
C PHE A 167 25.02 -0.32 17.36
N LYS A 168 25.76 0.17 16.38
CA LYS A 168 26.29 1.52 16.40
C LYS A 168 25.21 2.44 15.85
N GLU A 169 24.74 3.35 16.68
CA GLU A 169 23.86 4.43 16.28
C GLU A 169 24.54 5.20 15.12
N ARG A 170 24.14 4.88 13.88
CA ARG A 170 24.42 5.77 12.77
C ARG A 170 23.49 6.94 12.98
N ASP A 171 23.98 8.15 12.97
CA ASP A 171 23.22 9.37 13.13
C ASP A 171 22.01 9.36 12.21
N TYR A 172 20.85 9.01 12.75
CA TYR A 172 19.59 9.15 12.06
C TYR A 172 19.17 10.61 12.12
N HIS A 173 19.88 11.44 11.40
CA HIS A 173 19.36 12.75 11.08
C HIS A 173 18.13 12.57 10.18
N VAL A 174 17.00 12.28 10.81
CA VAL A 174 15.72 12.56 10.21
C VAL A 174 15.69 14.08 10.09
N THR A 175 16.05 14.59 8.94
CA THR A 175 15.65 15.94 8.56
C THR A 175 14.15 15.92 8.43
N CYS A 176 13.46 15.98 9.57
CA CYS A 176 12.05 16.38 9.61
C CYS A 176 12.04 17.80 9.06
N LYS A 177 11.83 17.92 7.77
CA LYS A 177 11.43 19.22 7.19
C LYS A 177 10.14 19.56 7.88
N SER A 178 10.22 20.49 8.85
CA SER A 178 9.14 21.12 9.61
C SER A 178 8.11 20.17 10.25
N ASN A 179 7.97 20.30 11.56
CA ASN A 179 6.86 19.78 12.40
C ASN A 179 5.52 20.45 12.09
N SER A 180 5.31 20.99 10.91
CA SER A 180 4.01 21.48 10.51
C SER A 180 3.15 20.24 10.22
N PRO A 181 2.00 20.09 10.89
CA PRO A 181 1.07 19.03 10.54
C PRO A 181 0.80 19.12 9.04
N ILE A 182 0.89 17.98 8.34
CA ILE A 182 0.60 17.94 6.92
C ILE A 182 -0.85 18.39 6.78
N GLN A 183 -1.04 19.58 6.20
CA GLN A 183 -2.38 20.09 5.93
C GLN A 183 -2.99 19.22 4.85
N LEU A 184 -4.03 18.48 5.19
CA LEU A 184 -4.80 17.67 4.26
C LEU A 184 -6.09 18.44 3.91
N PRO A 185 -6.48 18.42 2.63
CA PRO A 185 -5.77 17.90 1.46
C PRO A 185 -4.50 18.69 1.11
N THR A 186 -3.47 18.02 0.56
CA THR A 186 -2.25 18.68 0.07
C THR A 186 -2.56 19.52 -1.18
N SER A 187 -1.64 20.43 -1.57
CA SER A 187 -1.80 21.24 -2.79
C SER A 187 -2.04 20.38 -4.04
N ASP A 188 -1.34 19.27 -4.19
CA ASP A 188 -1.53 18.35 -5.32
C ASP A 188 -2.92 17.68 -5.28
N GLN A 189 -3.41 17.34 -4.10
CA GLN A 189 -4.75 16.79 -3.91
C GLN A 189 -5.83 17.81 -4.21
N LEU A 190 -5.65 19.06 -3.79
CA LEU A 190 -6.57 20.16 -4.13
C LEU A 190 -6.63 20.40 -5.64
N ASN A 191 -5.48 20.44 -6.31
CA ASN A 191 -5.42 20.55 -7.77
C ASN A 191 -6.15 19.40 -8.47
N ALA A 192 -6.03 18.18 -7.96
CA ALA A 192 -6.73 17.03 -8.50
C ALA A 192 -8.25 17.11 -8.29
N ILE A 193 -8.71 17.55 -7.11
CA ILE A 193 -10.14 17.80 -6.82
C ILE A 193 -10.70 18.82 -7.80
N GLU A 194 -10.03 19.94 -8.00
CA GLU A 194 -10.45 20.96 -8.94
C GLU A 194 -10.47 20.45 -10.40
N ALA A 195 -9.52 19.62 -10.78
CA ALA A 195 -9.51 18.99 -12.10
C ALA A 195 -10.71 18.04 -12.29
N ILE A 196 -11.09 17.25 -11.27
CA ILE A 196 -12.29 16.41 -11.28
C ILE A 196 -13.54 17.24 -11.44
N LYS A 197 -13.68 18.33 -10.68
CA LYS A 197 -14.82 19.27 -10.78
C LYS A 197 -14.92 19.88 -12.18
N LYS A 198 -13.81 20.23 -12.80
CA LYS A 198 -13.79 20.72 -14.20
C LYS A 198 -14.32 19.68 -15.18
N VAL A 199 -14.08 18.38 -14.98
CA VAL A 199 -14.67 17.33 -15.83
C VAL A 199 -16.16 17.19 -15.55
N SER A 200 -16.59 17.25 -14.29
CA SER A 200 -18.00 17.15 -13.91
C SER A 200 -18.88 18.26 -14.56
N TYR A 201 -18.38 19.49 -14.60
CA TYR A 201 -19.13 20.64 -15.13
C TYR A 201 -18.74 21.03 -16.57
N GLY A 202 -17.66 20.44 -17.09
CA GLY A 202 -17.12 20.75 -18.39
C GLY A 202 -17.75 20.00 -19.56
N HIS A 203 -17.08 20.09 -20.69
CA HIS A 203 -17.49 19.41 -21.92
C HIS A 203 -17.45 17.89 -21.78
N ARG A 204 -18.43 17.22 -22.39
CA ARG A 204 -18.52 15.75 -22.47
C ARG A 204 -17.32 15.17 -23.25
N HIS A 205 -17.01 13.88 -22.97
CA HIS A 205 -15.97 13.11 -23.64
C HIS A 205 -14.54 13.71 -23.50
N ARG A 206 -14.26 14.30 -22.34
CA ARG A 206 -12.92 14.72 -21.93
C ARG A 206 -12.55 14.05 -20.63
N PRO A 207 -12.09 12.79 -20.68
CA PRO A 207 -11.72 12.04 -19.48
C PRO A 207 -10.52 12.68 -18.80
N LEU A 208 -10.43 12.50 -17.47
CA LEU A 208 -9.28 12.88 -16.66
C LEU A 208 -8.55 11.62 -16.19
N VAL A 209 -7.23 11.63 -16.28
CA VAL A 209 -6.38 10.58 -15.71
C VAL A 209 -5.55 11.14 -14.57
N ILE A 210 -5.75 10.63 -13.37
CA ILE A 210 -4.99 10.97 -12.17
C ILE A 210 -3.93 9.90 -11.96
N LYS A 211 -2.67 10.28 -12.15
CA LYS A 211 -1.51 9.40 -11.96
C LYS A 211 -0.77 9.80 -10.69
N ALA A 212 -0.62 8.89 -9.75
CA ALA A 212 0.21 9.12 -8.57
C ALA A 212 0.71 7.79 -7.99
N ASN A 213 1.80 7.84 -7.26
CA ASN A 213 2.32 6.68 -6.54
C ASN A 213 1.31 6.19 -5.50
N ARG A 214 1.48 4.93 -5.08
CA ARG A 214 0.65 4.35 -4.03
C ARG A 214 0.76 5.14 -2.72
N GLY A 215 -0.36 5.24 -1.98
CA GLY A 215 -0.40 5.98 -0.70
C GLY A 215 -0.39 7.50 -0.83
N ARG A 216 -0.59 8.06 -2.04
CA ARG A 216 -0.73 9.52 -2.25
C ARG A 216 -2.15 10.04 -2.11
N GLY A 217 -3.08 9.19 -1.66
CA GLY A 217 -4.46 9.60 -1.39
C GLY A 217 -5.34 9.76 -2.63
N LYS A 218 -5.05 9.03 -3.74
CA LYS A 218 -5.90 9.06 -4.95
C LYS A 218 -7.36 8.76 -4.63
N SER A 219 -7.65 7.63 -3.99
CA SER A 219 -9.01 7.23 -3.62
C SER A 219 -9.67 8.26 -2.67
N SER A 220 -8.91 8.86 -1.74
CA SER A 220 -9.40 9.94 -0.87
C SER A 220 -9.85 11.16 -1.67
N VAL A 221 -9.04 11.57 -2.67
CA VAL A 221 -9.37 12.67 -3.58
C VAL A 221 -10.64 12.39 -4.37
N LEU A 222 -10.85 11.15 -4.85
CA LEU A 222 -12.08 10.77 -5.53
C LEU A 222 -13.30 10.95 -4.62
N GLY A 223 -13.21 10.51 -3.35
CA GLY A 223 -14.30 10.64 -2.37
C GLY A 223 -14.62 12.10 -2.02
N ILE A 224 -13.59 12.91 -1.73
CA ILE A 224 -13.77 14.35 -1.42
C ILE A 224 -14.39 15.08 -2.62
N ALA A 225 -13.86 14.86 -3.83
CA ALA A 225 -14.40 15.48 -5.04
C ALA A 225 -15.84 15.07 -5.30
N ALA A 226 -16.18 13.79 -5.12
CA ALA A 226 -17.56 13.30 -5.26
C ALA A 226 -18.49 13.99 -4.27
N ALA A 227 -18.08 14.16 -3.00
CA ALA A 227 -18.88 14.85 -2.00
C ALA A 227 -19.14 16.30 -2.40
N GLN A 228 -18.11 17.05 -2.80
CA GLN A 228 -18.24 18.44 -3.23
C GLN A 228 -19.16 18.56 -4.45
N ILE A 229 -19.03 17.66 -5.45
CA ILE A 229 -19.91 17.65 -6.62
C ILE A 229 -21.37 17.39 -6.20
N TYR A 230 -21.61 16.44 -5.29
CA TYR A 230 -22.95 16.17 -4.79
C TYR A 230 -23.53 17.39 -4.05
N LEU A 231 -22.77 18.02 -3.18
CA LEU A 231 -23.22 19.20 -2.43
C LEU A 231 -23.60 20.36 -3.35
N GLU A 232 -22.87 20.54 -4.45
CA GLU A 232 -23.12 21.60 -5.43
C GLU A 232 -24.26 21.30 -6.41
N SER A 233 -24.43 20.04 -6.83
CA SER A 233 -25.32 19.71 -7.96
C SER A 233 -26.30 18.57 -7.72
N LYS A 234 -26.23 17.86 -6.59
CA LYS A 234 -27.08 16.70 -6.24
C LYS A 234 -27.07 15.59 -7.30
N GLN A 235 -25.98 15.45 -8.04
CA GLN A 235 -25.85 14.47 -9.11
C GLN A 235 -25.46 13.09 -8.57
N THR A 236 -25.95 12.04 -9.24
CA THR A 236 -25.57 10.66 -8.93
C THR A 236 -24.25 10.29 -9.60
N MET A 237 -23.42 9.55 -8.89
CA MET A 237 -22.10 9.15 -9.33
C MET A 237 -21.86 7.66 -9.05
N ILE A 238 -21.08 7.04 -9.91
CA ILE A 238 -20.66 5.65 -9.76
C ILE A 238 -19.14 5.60 -9.58
N ILE A 239 -18.68 4.73 -8.70
CA ILE A 239 -17.28 4.33 -8.61
C ILE A 239 -17.17 2.83 -8.86
N THR A 240 -16.17 2.47 -9.66
CA THR A 240 -15.78 1.06 -9.88
C THR A 240 -14.28 0.87 -9.67
N ALA A 241 -13.90 -0.35 -9.36
CA ALA A 241 -12.51 -0.79 -9.17
C ALA A 241 -12.44 -2.31 -9.31
N PRO A 242 -11.23 -2.91 -9.41
CA PRO A 242 -11.08 -4.37 -9.40
C PRO A 242 -11.68 -5.05 -8.15
N SER A 243 -11.80 -4.34 -7.04
CA SER A 243 -12.42 -4.83 -5.81
C SER A 243 -13.10 -3.70 -5.04
N ARG A 244 -14.23 -3.99 -4.37
CA ARG A 244 -14.95 -3.01 -3.53
C ARG A 244 -14.07 -2.41 -2.43
N LYS A 245 -13.18 -3.21 -1.84
CA LYS A 245 -12.25 -2.77 -0.79
C LYS A 245 -11.31 -1.65 -1.23
N THR A 246 -10.93 -1.62 -2.49
CA THR A 246 -10.09 -0.56 -3.05
C THR A 246 -10.74 0.82 -2.91
N CYS A 247 -12.07 0.88 -2.96
CA CYS A 247 -12.86 2.12 -2.86
C CYS A 247 -13.19 2.53 -1.42
N ASP A 248 -12.81 1.76 -0.39
CA ASP A 248 -13.19 2.06 1.00
C ASP A 248 -12.70 3.44 1.46
N ALA A 249 -11.50 3.85 1.04
CA ALA A 249 -11.01 5.19 1.32
C ALA A 249 -11.87 6.28 0.66
N ALA A 250 -12.32 6.07 -0.57
CA ALA A 250 -13.20 7.02 -1.27
C ALA A 250 -14.52 7.16 -0.53
N PHE A 251 -15.17 6.06 -0.16
CA PHE A 251 -16.42 6.10 0.59
C PHE A 251 -16.28 6.71 1.97
N LYS A 252 -15.19 6.43 2.67
CA LYS A 252 -14.91 7.02 3.99
C LYS A 252 -14.82 8.54 3.90
N HIS A 253 -14.05 9.07 2.95
CA HIS A 253 -13.89 10.51 2.80
C HIS A 253 -15.17 11.17 2.27
N TYR A 254 -15.88 10.52 1.33
CA TYR A 254 -17.19 10.98 0.88
C TYR A 254 -18.16 11.13 2.05
N LYS A 255 -18.29 10.07 2.87
CA LYS A 255 -19.18 10.06 4.03
C LYS A 255 -18.81 11.15 5.04
N ASN A 256 -17.53 11.33 5.36
CA ASN A 256 -17.08 12.36 6.30
C ASN A 256 -17.47 13.77 5.84
N GLU A 257 -17.24 14.11 4.57
CA GLU A 257 -17.62 15.42 4.01
C GLU A 257 -19.15 15.63 4.03
N ILE A 258 -19.94 14.60 3.76
CA ILE A 258 -21.40 14.66 3.80
C ILE A 258 -21.90 14.83 5.24
N GLU A 259 -21.37 14.05 6.20
CA GLU A 259 -21.76 14.13 7.61
C GLU A 259 -21.33 15.46 8.26
N GLU A 260 -20.24 16.07 7.80
CA GLU A 260 -19.81 17.39 8.26
C GLU A 260 -20.76 18.50 7.76
N TYR A 261 -21.32 18.33 6.56
CA TYR A 261 -22.19 19.35 5.94
C TYR A 261 -23.66 19.26 6.39
N PHE A 262 -24.21 18.04 6.49
CA PHE A 262 -25.60 17.82 6.83
C PHE A 262 -25.78 17.47 8.32
N SER A 263 -26.80 18.08 8.95
CA SER A 263 -27.20 17.77 10.33
C SER A 263 -28.43 16.82 10.41
N ARG A 264 -29.17 16.67 9.30
CA ARG A 264 -30.38 15.82 9.25
C ARG A 264 -30.03 14.47 8.66
N GLN A 265 -30.52 13.39 9.30
CA GLN A 265 -30.23 12.02 8.92
C GLN A 265 -30.76 11.67 7.52
N ASP A 266 -31.96 12.15 7.18
CA ASP A 266 -32.57 11.89 5.86
C ASP A 266 -31.73 12.48 4.71
N ASP A 267 -31.20 13.70 4.87
CA ASP A 267 -30.34 14.37 3.88
C ASP A 267 -29.01 13.61 3.73
N ILE A 268 -28.49 13.03 4.82
CA ILE A 268 -27.29 12.21 4.80
C ILE A 268 -27.53 10.90 4.03
N GLU A 269 -28.66 10.22 4.27
CA GLU A 269 -28.99 8.96 3.61
C GLU A 269 -29.14 9.16 2.10
N ASP A 270 -29.85 10.19 1.67
CA ASP A 270 -30.00 10.56 0.26
C ASP A 270 -28.63 10.85 -0.38
N ALA A 271 -27.76 11.58 0.31
CA ALA A 271 -26.42 11.86 -0.16
C ALA A 271 -25.57 10.60 -0.30
N LEU A 272 -25.61 9.70 0.69
CA LEU A 272 -24.83 8.46 0.65
C LEU A 272 -25.30 7.53 -0.50
N ASN A 273 -26.58 7.56 -0.85
CA ASN A 273 -27.13 6.80 -1.97
C ASN A 273 -26.75 7.37 -3.34
N ALA A 274 -26.31 8.62 -3.41
CA ALA A 274 -25.90 9.26 -4.66
C ALA A 274 -24.49 8.86 -5.14
N PHE A 275 -23.67 8.22 -4.32
CA PHE A 275 -22.33 7.74 -4.67
C PHE A 275 -22.23 6.24 -4.42
N GLN A 276 -22.32 5.43 -5.48
CA GLN A 276 -22.45 3.98 -5.38
C GLN A 276 -21.28 3.24 -6.02
N PHE A 277 -20.91 2.09 -5.42
CA PHE A 277 -20.03 1.15 -6.06
C PHE A 277 -20.81 0.21 -6.96
N VAL A 278 -20.38 0.10 -8.21
CA VAL A 278 -20.87 -0.92 -9.15
C VAL A 278 -19.71 -1.81 -9.55
N ALA A 279 -19.87 -3.11 -9.38
CA ALA A 279 -18.86 -4.08 -9.78
C ALA A 279 -18.63 -4.01 -11.31
N LEU A 280 -17.39 -4.26 -11.74
CA LEU A 280 -16.98 -4.03 -13.11
C LEU A 280 -17.78 -4.84 -14.14
N ASP A 281 -18.11 -6.09 -13.81
CA ASP A 281 -18.93 -6.98 -14.62
C ASP A 281 -20.37 -6.46 -14.80
N LEU A 282 -21.01 -6.00 -13.72
CA LEU A 282 -22.33 -5.37 -13.78
C LEU A 282 -22.28 -4.04 -14.54
N LEU A 283 -21.23 -3.24 -14.30
CA LEU A 283 -21.08 -1.94 -14.95
C LEU A 283 -21.01 -2.07 -16.48
N VAL A 284 -20.29 -3.09 -17.00
CA VAL A 284 -20.18 -3.33 -18.45
C VAL A 284 -21.44 -3.94 -19.05
N ASN A 285 -22.14 -4.80 -18.30
CA ASN A 285 -23.33 -5.49 -18.80
C ASN A 285 -24.58 -4.60 -18.78
N GLU A 286 -24.74 -3.77 -17.75
CA GLU A 286 -25.98 -2.99 -17.52
C GLU A 286 -25.82 -1.52 -17.92
N LEU A 287 -24.61 -0.99 -17.93
CA LEU A 287 -24.28 0.40 -18.24
C LEU A 287 -25.22 1.42 -17.54
N PRO A 288 -25.38 1.33 -16.20
CA PRO A 288 -26.33 2.16 -15.48
C PRO A 288 -26.01 3.66 -15.65
N PRO A 289 -27.02 4.54 -15.81
CA PRO A 289 -26.77 5.96 -16.02
C PRO A 289 -26.18 6.62 -14.78
N CYS A 290 -25.18 7.47 -14.98
CA CYS A 290 -24.63 8.33 -13.94
C CYS A 290 -24.12 9.64 -14.53
N HIS A 291 -24.01 10.65 -13.68
CA HIS A 291 -23.45 11.94 -14.10
C HIS A 291 -21.93 11.86 -14.32
N LEU A 292 -21.22 11.17 -13.45
CA LEU A 292 -19.77 11.00 -13.47
C LEU A 292 -19.40 9.59 -13.04
N LEU A 293 -18.55 8.93 -13.82
CA LEU A 293 -17.98 7.62 -13.51
C LEU A 293 -16.55 7.79 -12.99
N PHE A 294 -16.28 7.24 -11.82
CA PHE A 294 -14.92 7.12 -11.26
C PHE A 294 -14.43 5.68 -11.44
N ILE A 295 -13.20 5.52 -11.91
CA ILE A 295 -12.53 4.23 -12.06
C ILE A 295 -11.24 4.27 -11.23
N ASP A 296 -11.27 3.62 -10.07
CA ASP A 296 -10.08 3.52 -9.21
C ASP A 296 -9.24 2.30 -9.59
N GLU A 297 -7.92 2.42 -9.45
CA GLU A 297 -6.92 1.43 -9.88
C GLU A 297 -7.11 0.98 -11.34
N ALA A 298 -7.36 1.93 -12.23
CA ALA A 298 -7.68 1.69 -13.63
C ALA A 298 -6.65 0.85 -14.40
N ALA A 299 -5.36 0.91 -14.03
CA ALA A 299 -4.31 0.09 -14.67
C ALA A 299 -4.47 -1.41 -14.43
N ALA A 300 -5.24 -1.82 -13.42
CA ALA A 300 -5.54 -3.23 -13.16
C ALA A 300 -6.75 -3.76 -13.96
N ILE A 301 -7.42 -2.89 -14.73
CA ILE A 301 -8.60 -3.24 -15.54
C ILE A 301 -8.17 -3.42 -17.00
N PRO A 302 -8.64 -4.49 -17.69
CA PRO A 302 -8.34 -4.70 -19.10
C PRO A 302 -8.72 -3.49 -19.97
N SER A 303 -7.85 -3.11 -20.90
CA SER A 303 -8.03 -1.95 -21.79
C SER A 303 -9.31 -2.03 -22.62
N SER A 304 -9.72 -3.23 -23.06
CA SER A 304 -10.97 -3.46 -23.77
C SER A 304 -12.21 -3.02 -22.98
N ILE A 305 -12.22 -3.29 -21.68
CA ILE A 305 -13.30 -2.86 -20.78
C ILE A 305 -13.28 -1.33 -20.62
N LEU A 306 -12.10 -0.75 -20.41
CA LEU A 306 -11.95 0.70 -20.28
C LEU A 306 -12.41 1.43 -21.56
N THR A 307 -12.21 0.84 -22.73
CA THR A 307 -12.68 1.38 -24.02
C THR A 307 -14.21 1.40 -24.06
N ILE A 308 -14.88 0.29 -23.70
CA ILE A 308 -16.36 0.23 -23.64
C ILE A 308 -16.91 1.33 -22.73
N LEU A 309 -16.34 1.48 -21.55
CA LEU A 309 -16.78 2.51 -20.59
C LEU A 309 -16.53 3.93 -21.12
N LEU A 310 -15.38 4.16 -21.82
CA LEU A 310 -15.04 5.45 -22.38
C LEU A 310 -16.01 5.86 -23.52
N GLU A 311 -16.46 4.90 -24.32
CA GLU A 311 -17.43 5.15 -25.39
C GLU A 311 -18.83 5.44 -24.85
N HIS A 312 -19.21 4.80 -23.74
CA HIS A 312 -20.56 4.94 -23.19
C HIS A 312 -20.71 6.16 -22.27
N TYR A 313 -19.80 6.36 -21.33
CA TYR A 313 -19.94 7.41 -20.32
C TYR A 313 -19.33 8.73 -20.79
N ALA A 314 -20.12 9.78 -20.73
CA ALA A 314 -19.71 11.11 -21.19
C ALA A 314 -18.65 11.78 -20.29
N ARG A 315 -18.59 11.40 -19.01
CA ARG A 315 -17.66 11.96 -18.00
C ARG A 315 -17.04 10.85 -17.19
N ILE A 316 -15.72 10.71 -17.29
CA ILE A 316 -14.98 9.63 -16.63
C ILE A 316 -13.71 10.20 -15.98
N ILE A 317 -13.43 9.72 -14.78
CA ILE A 317 -12.18 9.94 -14.05
C ILE A 317 -11.48 8.60 -13.87
N TYR A 318 -10.27 8.49 -14.34
CA TYR A 318 -9.38 7.35 -14.12
C TYR A 318 -8.38 7.70 -13.03
N ALA A 319 -8.31 6.93 -11.95
CA ALA A 319 -7.24 7.00 -10.98
C ALA A 319 -6.36 5.77 -11.10
N THR A 320 -5.04 5.96 -11.21
CA THR A 320 -4.12 4.84 -11.41
C THR A 320 -2.77 5.06 -10.73
N THR A 321 -2.11 3.95 -10.42
CA THR A 321 -0.76 3.89 -9.89
C THR A 321 0.21 3.56 -11.02
N ILE A 322 1.29 4.33 -11.17
CA ILE A 322 2.28 4.15 -12.24
C ILE A 322 3.22 2.98 -11.93
N HIS A 323 3.56 2.81 -10.65
CA HIS A 323 4.48 1.77 -10.17
C HIS A 323 3.75 0.86 -9.19
N GLY A 324 3.77 -0.45 -9.40
CA GLY A 324 3.16 -1.44 -8.50
C GLY A 324 2.36 -2.54 -9.19
N TYR A 325 2.08 -2.43 -10.48
CA TYR A 325 1.48 -3.48 -11.32
C TYR A 325 2.37 -3.71 -12.54
N GLU A 326 3.60 -4.16 -12.27
CA GLU A 326 4.57 -4.49 -13.33
C GLU A 326 4.06 -5.69 -14.13
N GLY A 327 3.53 -5.42 -15.28
CA GLY A 327 2.93 -6.39 -16.21
C GLY A 327 1.73 -5.82 -16.99
N ASN A 328 0.85 -5.07 -16.33
CA ASN A 328 -0.36 -4.55 -16.98
C ASN A 328 -0.37 -3.02 -17.12
N GLY A 329 0.53 -2.30 -16.45
CA GLY A 329 0.55 -0.82 -16.46
C GLY A 329 1.04 -0.18 -17.76
N GLN A 330 1.72 -0.92 -18.63
CA GLN A 330 2.23 -0.39 -19.91
C GLN A 330 1.14 -0.13 -20.96
N GLY A 331 -0.03 -0.76 -20.82
CA GLY A 331 -1.17 -0.50 -21.70
C GLY A 331 -1.92 0.80 -21.41
N PHE A 332 -1.58 1.50 -20.32
CA PHE A 332 -2.23 2.74 -19.88
C PHE A 332 -1.39 4.01 -20.15
N ALA A 333 -0.17 3.86 -20.62
CA ALA A 333 0.72 4.94 -21.03
C ALA A 333 0.56 5.22 -22.52
#